data_00b883a3a9e514ddf47d1b78c88a643d
#
_entry.id   00b883a3a9e514ddf47d1b78c88a643d
#
_cell.length_a   1.000
_cell.length_b   1.000
_cell.length_c   1.000
_cell.angle_alpha   90.00
_cell.angle_beta   90.00
_cell.angle_gamma   90.00
#
_symmetry.space_group_name_H-M   'P 1'
#
loop_
_entity.id
_entity.type
_entity.pdbx_description
1 polymer ?
#
loop_
_entity_poly.entity_id
_entity_poly.type
_entity_poly.pdbx_seq_one_letter_code
_entity_poly.pdbx_strand_id
1 'polypeptide(L)'
;MTANRNRWLVGTVLTLALAAFLSLSLLPILGSNSGRRASSTPDANPAADPVAMQTELEAQAKGYELVLEREPDNQTALQGLVDARIQLGDINGVVAPLEKLVDLNPNVPDYAVLLAQTKQQMGDLEGAAQIYRQVLDQQPGNMNALQGLTVLLVQQERPQAAIGLLQDTLKTADQMQSEGGAASFDASSVKLLLAQVHVENNSPDQAIALYDETIAAAPEDFRPVLAKALVLQEQGDTETAQALFTPATTLAPAQFKDQIGQMASQGQTAPEASGSTVEPAPAAPAPTKSTP
;
A
#
# COMPACT_ATOMS: atom_id res chain seq x y z
N MET A 1 10.93 -0.15 28.54
CA MET A 1 10.93 0.87 27.47
C MET A 1 11.26 0.31 26.08
N THR A 2 11.03 -0.97 25.81
CA THR A 2 11.35 -1.66 24.55
C THR A 2 10.12 -1.95 23.66
N ALA A 3 8.91 -1.74 24.16
CA ALA A 3 7.66 -2.07 23.45
C ALA A 3 7.32 -1.15 22.26
N ASN A 4 7.80 0.11 22.24
CA ASN A 4 7.45 1.06 21.18
C ASN A 4 8.25 0.88 19.88
N ARG A 5 9.40 0.21 19.90
CA ARG A 5 10.29 0.09 18.74
C ARG A 5 9.83 -1.00 17.76
N ASN A 6 9.15 -2.03 18.26
CA ASN A 6 8.64 -3.10 17.43
C ASN A 6 7.29 -2.75 16.77
N ARG A 7 6.50 -1.88 17.41
CA ARG A 7 5.19 -1.43 16.90
C ARG A 7 5.30 -0.57 15.64
N TRP A 8 6.34 0.27 15.54
CA TRP A 8 6.60 1.06 14.34
C TRP A 8 7.02 0.17 13.15
N LEU A 9 7.81 -0.88 13.42
CA LEU A 9 8.23 -1.83 12.37
C LEU A 9 7.07 -2.69 11.87
N VAL A 10 6.12 -3.07 12.74
CA VAL A 10 4.96 -3.89 12.34
C VAL A 10 3.93 -3.07 11.58
N GLY A 11 3.68 -1.83 12.00
CA GLY A 11 2.85 -0.90 11.24
C GLY A 11 3.40 -0.69 9.81
N THR A 12 4.70 -0.50 9.66
CA THR A 12 5.34 -0.36 8.34
C THR A 12 5.30 -1.65 7.50
N VAL A 13 5.36 -2.83 8.12
CA VAL A 13 5.23 -4.12 7.41
C VAL A 13 3.79 -4.36 6.98
N LEU A 14 2.81 -4.03 7.83
CA LEU A 14 1.39 -4.16 7.50
C LEU A 14 1.00 -3.19 6.36
N THR A 15 1.47 -1.94 6.41
CA THR A 15 1.24 -0.96 5.34
C THR A 15 1.92 -1.36 4.04
N LEU A 16 3.15 -1.88 4.09
CA LEU A 16 3.86 -2.39 2.92
C LEU A 16 3.21 -3.65 2.34
N ALA A 17 2.74 -4.57 3.17
CA ALA A 17 2.07 -5.78 2.71
C ALA A 17 0.72 -5.45 2.03
N LEU A 18 -0.12 -4.63 2.66
CA LEU A 18 -1.41 -4.21 2.09
C LEU A 18 -1.24 -3.26 0.89
N ALA A 19 -0.28 -2.34 0.93
CA ALA A 19 0.03 -1.46 -0.20
C ALA A 19 0.58 -2.26 -1.40
N ALA A 20 1.37 -3.30 -1.19
CA ALA A 20 1.84 -4.20 -2.25
C ALA A 20 0.68 -4.96 -2.90
N PHE A 21 -0.35 -5.35 -2.13
CA PHE A 21 -1.55 -6.00 -2.66
C PHE A 21 -2.47 -5.03 -3.43
N LEU A 22 -2.50 -3.75 -3.05
CA LEU A 22 -3.32 -2.72 -3.71
C LEU A 22 -2.63 -2.12 -4.95
N SER A 23 -1.30 -2.03 -4.96
CA SER A 23 -0.53 -1.40 -6.04
C SER A 23 -0.31 -2.29 -7.26
N LEU A 24 -0.62 -3.59 -7.19
CA LEU A 24 -0.50 -4.49 -8.35
C LEU A 24 -1.53 -4.20 -9.47
N SER A 25 -2.51 -3.34 -9.22
CA SER A 25 -3.48 -2.88 -10.23
C SER A 25 -2.93 -1.80 -11.18
N LEU A 26 -1.75 -1.24 -10.92
CA LEU A 26 -1.16 -0.15 -11.72
C LEU A 26 -0.22 -0.62 -12.84
N LEU A 27 0.11 -1.93 -12.93
CA LEU A 27 1.02 -2.46 -13.94
C LEU A 27 0.51 -2.56 -15.40
N PRO A 28 -0.81 -2.51 -15.73
CA PRO A 28 -1.23 -2.62 -17.13
C PRO A 28 -1.05 -1.35 -17.97
N ILE A 29 -0.80 -0.17 -17.39
CA ILE A 29 -0.77 1.09 -18.14
C ILE A 29 0.57 1.34 -18.83
N LEU A 30 1.66 0.76 -18.30
CA LEU A 30 3.02 0.91 -18.84
C LEU A 30 3.45 -0.19 -19.84
N GLY A 31 2.59 -1.20 -20.10
CA GLY A 31 2.99 -2.42 -20.81
C GLY A 31 2.40 -2.67 -22.20
N SER A 32 1.57 -1.83 -22.78
CA SER A 32 0.80 -2.19 -23.99
C SER A 32 1.27 -1.58 -25.31
N ASN A 33 2.56 -1.35 -25.52
CA ASN A 33 3.03 -1.01 -26.87
C ASN A 33 4.36 -1.68 -27.28
N SER A 34 4.46 -3.00 -27.11
CA SER A 34 5.55 -3.79 -27.71
C SER A 34 4.99 -4.79 -28.72
N GLY A 35 4.49 -4.25 -29.82
CA GLY A 35 4.17 -5.01 -31.02
C GLY A 35 5.39 -5.21 -31.90
N ARG A 36 5.88 -6.45 -31.98
CA ARG A 36 6.68 -7.07 -33.04
C ARG A 36 8.13 -6.60 -33.25
N ARG A 37 9.07 -7.47 -32.88
CA ARG A 37 9.87 -8.18 -33.92
C ARG A 37 10.50 -9.43 -33.35
N ALA A 38 10.27 -10.53 -34.04
CA ALA A 38 10.85 -11.84 -33.80
C ALA A 38 12.29 -11.96 -34.34
N SER A 39 13.00 -12.87 -33.72
CA SER A 39 14.14 -13.66 -34.18
C SER A 39 15.54 -13.07 -33.96
N SER A 40 16.25 -13.63 -32.98
CA SER A 40 17.41 -14.51 -33.20
C SER A 40 18.15 -14.80 -31.89
N THR A 41 18.35 -16.08 -31.57
CA THR A 41 19.39 -16.77 -30.77
C THR A 41 19.66 -16.35 -29.33
N PRO A 42 19.73 -17.33 -28.39
CA PRO A 42 20.06 -17.11 -26.99
C PRO A 42 21.57 -17.04 -26.82
N ASP A 43 22.12 -15.85 -26.78
CA ASP A 43 23.44 -15.63 -26.21
C ASP A 43 23.32 -14.86 -24.89
N ALA A 44 24.13 -15.29 -23.94
CA ALA A 44 24.17 -14.82 -22.59
C ALA A 44 23.99 -13.29 -22.48
N ASN A 45 22.93 -12.86 -21.79
CA ASN A 45 22.74 -11.46 -21.42
C ASN A 45 23.87 -11.05 -20.45
N PRO A 46 24.87 -10.26 -20.84
CA PRO A 46 25.69 -9.55 -19.89
C PRO A 46 24.74 -8.59 -19.17
N ALA A 47 24.73 -8.61 -17.84
CA ALA A 47 23.99 -7.65 -17.02
C ALA A 47 24.16 -6.27 -17.67
N ALA A 48 23.05 -5.66 -18.09
CA ALA A 48 23.07 -4.38 -18.78
C ALA A 48 23.88 -3.42 -17.94
N ASP A 49 24.93 -2.83 -18.51
CA ASP A 49 25.80 -1.89 -17.82
C ASP A 49 24.93 -0.71 -17.34
N PRO A 50 24.80 -0.48 -16.02
CA PRO A 50 23.94 0.59 -15.50
C PRO A 50 24.27 1.96 -16.10
N VAL A 51 25.54 2.20 -16.45
CA VAL A 51 26.01 3.45 -17.08
C VAL A 51 25.50 3.55 -18.53
N ALA A 52 25.51 2.45 -19.27
CA ALA A 52 24.96 2.44 -20.63
C ALA A 52 23.45 2.67 -20.63
N MET A 53 22.73 2.06 -19.71
CA MET A 53 21.28 2.26 -19.55
C MET A 53 20.95 3.71 -19.19
N GLN A 54 21.68 4.31 -18.26
CA GLN A 54 21.49 5.70 -17.87
C GLN A 54 21.73 6.64 -19.07
N THR A 55 22.82 6.44 -19.84
CA THR A 55 23.13 7.24 -21.02
C THR A 55 22.04 7.13 -22.09
N GLU A 56 21.46 5.95 -22.27
CA GLU A 56 20.37 5.73 -23.21
C GLU A 56 19.09 6.48 -22.76
N LEU A 57 18.75 6.42 -21.47
CA LEU A 57 17.59 7.15 -20.92
C LEU A 57 17.76 8.67 -21.01
N GLU A 58 18.97 9.19 -20.77
CA GLU A 58 19.29 10.61 -20.97
C GLU A 58 19.13 11.03 -22.44
N ALA A 59 19.59 10.19 -23.38
CA ALA A 59 19.42 10.44 -24.81
C ALA A 59 17.94 10.40 -25.24
N GLN A 60 17.14 9.47 -24.68
CA GLN A 60 15.70 9.40 -24.91
C GLN A 60 14.99 10.65 -24.38
N ALA A 61 15.27 11.06 -23.13
CA ALA A 61 14.71 12.26 -22.53
C ALA A 61 15.01 13.49 -23.42
N LYS A 62 16.27 13.62 -23.86
CA LYS A 62 16.68 14.70 -24.76
C LYS A 62 15.95 14.65 -26.12
N GLY A 63 15.73 13.46 -26.66
CA GLY A 63 14.95 13.27 -27.89
C GLY A 63 13.52 13.79 -27.75
N TYR A 64 12.83 13.46 -26.64
CA TYR A 64 11.49 13.98 -26.36
C TYR A 64 11.47 15.48 -26.15
N GLU A 65 12.46 16.07 -25.45
CA GLU A 65 12.56 17.52 -25.30
C GLU A 65 12.63 18.24 -26.66
N LEU A 66 13.43 17.73 -27.60
CA LEU A 66 13.53 18.30 -28.96
C LEU A 66 12.22 18.18 -29.75
N VAL A 67 11.42 17.14 -29.52
CA VAL A 67 10.08 17.05 -30.10
C VAL A 67 9.17 18.13 -29.49
N LEU A 68 9.21 18.29 -28.16
CA LEU A 68 8.38 19.24 -27.44
C LEU A 68 8.74 20.71 -27.72
N GLU A 69 9.97 21.02 -28.13
CA GLU A 69 10.35 22.36 -28.63
C GLU A 69 9.54 22.75 -29.88
N ARG A 70 9.13 21.78 -30.71
CA ARG A 70 8.38 22.02 -31.95
C ARG A 70 6.88 21.78 -31.77
N GLU A 71 6.54 20.82 -30.93
CA GLU A 71 5.20 20.33 -30.67
C GLU A 71 4.93 20.28 -29.15
N PRO A 72 4.71 21.42 -28.48
CA PRO A 72 4.61 21.48 -27.01
C PRO A 72 3.46 20.65 -26.41
N ASP A 73 2.43 20.35 -27.21
CA ASP A 73 1.24 19.59 -26.82
C ASP A 73 1.30 18.12 -27.28
N ASN A 74 2.46 17.64 -27.74
CA ASN A 74 2.61 16.25 -28.17
C ASN A 74 2.59 15.32 -26.97
N GLN A 75 1.42 14.71 -26.72
CA GLN A 75 1.20 13.86 -25.55
C GLN A 75 2.12 12.64 -25.49
N THR A 76 2.46 12.04 -26.64
CA THR A 76 3.40 10.91 -26.68
C THR A 76 4.81 11.32 -26.23
N ALA A 77 5.26 12.50 -26.66
CA ALA A 77 6.56 13.03 -26.24
C ALA A 77 6.55 13.43 -24.75
N LEU A 78 5.44 14.02 -24.24
CA LEU A 78 5.28 14.32 -22.82
C LEU A 78 5.32 13.05 -21.96
N GLN A 79 4.57 12.00 -22.33
CA GLN A 79 4.58 10.71 -21.63
C GLN A 79 5.97 10.06 -21.65
N GLY A 80 6.60 10.02 -22.84
CA GLY A 80 7.94 9.45 -22.97
C GLY A 80 9.00 10.21 -22.14
N LEU A 81 8.87 11.54 -22.05
CA LEU A 81 9.74 12.37 -21.21
C LEU A 81 9.53 12.08 -19.71
N VAL A 82 8.27 11.94 -19.28
CA VAL A 82 7.91 11.55 -17.90
C VAL A 82 8.54 10.19 -17.57
N ASP A 83 8.33 9.20 -18.42
CA ASP A 83 8.83 7.83 -18.20
C ASP A 83 10.36 7.79 -18.13
N ALA A 84 11.05 8.45 -19.06
CA ALA A 84 12.50 8.51 -19.07
C ALA A 84 13.06 9.19 -17.80
N ARG A 85 12.47 10.30 -17.37
CA ARG A 85 12.90 11.04 -16.17
C ARG A 85 12.61 10.30 -14.88
N ILE A 86 11.47 9.58 -14.77
CA ILE A 86 11.19 8.69 -13.62
C ILE A 86 12.26 7.60 -13.53
N GLN A 87 12.61 6.96 -14.64
CA GLN A 87 13.65 5.92 -14.67
C GLN A 87 15.05 6.47 -14.35
N LEU A 88 15.33 7.72 -14.69
CA LEU A 88 16.56 8.44 -14.32
C LEU A 88 16.56 8.89 -12.85
N GLY A 89 15.42 8.86 -12.15
CA GLY A 89 15.27 9.44 -10.81
C GLY A 89 15.24 10.97 -10.80
N ASP A 90 15.05 11.61 -11.96
CA ASP A 90 14.91 13.08 -12.09
C ASP A 90 13.47 13.50 -11.74
N ILE A 91 13.16 13.43 -10.45
CA ILE A 91 11.82 13.76 -9.93
C ILE A 91 11.44 15.22 -10.20
N ASN A 92 12.41 16.15 -10.13
CA ASN A 92 12.13 17.56 -10.43
C ASN A 92 11.75 17.78 -11.90
N GLY A 93 12.43 17.09 -12.79
CA GLY A 93 12.17 17.19 -14.21
C GLY A 93 10.83 16.62 -14.66
N VAL A 94 10.21 15.75 -13.86
CA VAL A 94 8.90 15.13 -14.17
C VAL A 94 7.74 16.12 -14.03
N VAL A 95 7.85 17.14 -13.18
CA VAL A 95 6.72 18.04 -12.82
C VAL A 95 6.12 18.75 -14.02
N ALA A 96 6.94 19.49 -14.77
CA ALA A 96 6.46 20.31 -15.88
C ALA A 96 5.75 19.50 -17.00
N PRO A 97 6.30 18.37 -17.50
CA PRO A 97 5.58 17.55 -18.46
C PRO A 97 4.31 16.91 -17.88
N LEU A 98 4.26 16.57 -16.58
CA LEU A 98 3.04 16.07 -15.93
C LEU A 98 1.97 17.15 -15.80
N GLU A 99 2.32 18.38 -15.40
CA GLU A 99 1.39 19.49 -15.34
C GLU A 99 0.76 19.72 -16.72
N LYS A 100 1.57 19.66 -17.77
CA LYS A 100 1.07 19.77 -19.14
C LYS A 100 0.14 18.63 -19.55
N LEU A 101 0.45 17.39 -19.15
CA LEU A 101 -0.44 16.24 -19.40
C LEU A 101 -1.76 16.37 -18.66
N VAL A 102 -1.78 16.88 -17.43
CA VAL A 102 -3.00 17.16 -16.66
C VAL A 102 -3.85 18.20 -17.38
N ASP A 103 -3.24 19.31 -17.84
CA ASP A 103 -3.94 20.38 -18.55
C ASP A 103 -4.57 19.88 -19.86
N LEU A 104 -3.87 19.04 -20.60
CA LEU A 104 -4.36 18.47 -21.85
C LEU A 104 -5.41 17.37 -21.65
N ASN A 105 -5.45 16.76 -20.48
CA ASN A 105 -6.30 15.59 -20.18
C ASN A 105 -7.05 15.74 -18.85
N PRO A 106 -7.92 16.75 -18.69
CA PRO A 106 -8.57 17.03 -17.40
C PRO A 106 -9.48 15.89 -16.91
N ASN A 107 -9.88 14.99 -17.82
CA ASN A 107 -10.74 13.83 -17.49
C ASN A 107 -9.94 12.55 -17.19
N VAL A 108 -8.60 12.60 -17.22
CA VAL A 108 -7.72 11.46 -16.92
C VAL A 108 -7.05 11.71 -15.57
N PRO A 109 -7.62 11.21 -14.46
CA PRO A 109 -7.13 11.48 -13.10
C PRO A 109 -5.73 10.93 -12.84
N ASP A 110 -5.30 9.92 -13.60
CA ASP A 110 -4.01 9.23 -13.37
C ASP A 110 -2.81 10.18 -13.49
N TYR A 111 -2.85 11.15 -14.42
CA TYR A 111 -1.78 12.15 -14.52
C TYR A 111 -1.75 13.08 -13.30
N ALA A 112 -2.93 13.49 -12.82
CA ALA A 112 -3.03 14.32 -11.63
C ALA A 112 -2.56 13.56 -10.38
N VAL A 113 -2.94 12.29 -10.25
CA VAL A 113 -2.46 11.43 -9.15
C VAL A 113 -0.95 11.27 -9.20
N LEU A 114 -0.36 11.01 -10.37
CA LEU A 114 1.08 10.89 -10.53
C LEU A 114 1.79 12.22 -10.22
N LEU A 115 1.22 13.36 -10.62
CA LEU A 115 1.74 14.67 -10.25
C LEU A 115 1.70 14.90 -8.73
N ALA A 116 0.61 14.50 -8.06
CA ALA A 116 0.51 14.59 -6.61
C ALA A 116 1.55 13.71 -5.91
N GLN A 117 1.76 12.48 -6.37
CA GLN A 117 2.81 11.59 -5.86
C GLN A 117 4.21 12.19 -6.05
N THR A 118 4.46 12.78 -7.22
CA THR A 118 5.73 13.48 -7.52
C THR A 118 5.95 14.65 -6.55
N LYS A 119 4.94 15.50 -6.34
CA LYS A 119 5.01 16.61 -5.38
C LYS A 119 5.23 16.12 -3.95
N GLN A 120 4.58 15.01 -3.55
CA GLN A 120 4.79 14.39 -2.25
C GLN A 120 6.23 13.91 -2.06
N GLN A 121 6.85 13.30 -3.06
CA GLN A 121 8.26 12.89 -3.02
C GLN A 121 9.21 14.08 -2.92
N MET A 122 8.85 15.22 -3.52
CA MET A 122 9.62 16.47 -3.41
C MET A 122 9.42 17.19 -2.07
N GLY A 123 8.51 16.70 -1.20
CA GLY A 123 8.16 17.32 0.07
C GLY A 123 7.11 18.44 -0.04
N ASP A 124 6.56 18.70 -1.23
CA ASP A 124 5.43 19.60 -1.43
C ASP A 124 4.11 18.91 -1.04
N LEU A 125 3.96 18.67 0.28
CA LEU A 125 2.83 17.92 0.82
C LEU A 125 1.50 18.66 0.64
N GLU A 126 1.52 20.00 0.68
CA GLU A 126 0.30 20.78 0.50
C GLU A 126 -0.15 20.78 -0.97
N GLY A 127 0.79 20.97 -1.90
CA GLY A 127 0.50 20.83 -3.34
C GLY A 127 -0.02 19.46 -3.70
N ALA A 128 0.57 18.39 -3.15
CA ALA A 128 0.09 17.02 -3.32
C ALA A 128 -1.34 16.85 -2.78
N ALA A 129 -1.60 17.31 -1.56
CA ALA A 129 -2.93 17.22 -0.94
C ALA A 129 -4.01 17.97 -1.74
N GLN A 130 -3.67 19.13 -2.28
CA GLN A 130 -4.58 19.91 -3.10
C GLN A 130 -4.97 19.16 -4.38
N ILE A 131 -4.01 18.56 -5.06
CA ILE A 131 -4.26 17.78 -6.29
C ILE A 131 -5.09 16.54 -5.99
N TYR A 132 -4.78 15.78 -4.91
CA TYR A 132 -5.61 14.63 -4.54
C TYR A 132 -7.06 15.03 -4.25
N ARG A 133 -7.30 16.14 -3.51
CA ARG A 133 -8.67 16.63 -3.25
C ARG A 133 -9.37 17.00 -4.56
N GLN A 134 -8.68 17.67 -5.48
CA GLN A 134 -9.24 18.05 -6.79
C GLN A 134 -9.65 16.81 -7.61
N VAL A 135 -8.89 15.73 -7.56
CA VAL A 135 -9.26 14.44 -8.16
C VAL A 135 -10.51 13.87 -7.48
N LEU A 136 -10.55 13.90 -6.14
CA LEU A 136 -11.67 13.35 -5.35
C LEU A 136 -12.97 14.18 -5.49
N ASP A 137 -12.88 15.48 -5.74
CA ASP A 137 -14.04 16.34 -6.05
C ASP A 137 -14.72 15.90 -7.35
N GLN A 138 -13.97 15.41 -8.33
CA GLN A 138 -14.49 14.91 -9.60
C GLN A 138 -14.87 13.43 -9.53
N GLN A 139 -14.09 12.63 -8.81
CA GLN A 139 -14.22 11.19 -8.67
C GLN A 139 -14.04 10.78 -7.21
N PRO A 140 -15.08 10.88 -6.37
CA PRO A 140 -14.99 10.62 -4.91
C PRO A 140 -14.44 9.24 -4.56
N GLY A 141 -14.63 8.25 -5.43
CA GLY A 141 -14.15 6.89 -5.25
C GLY A 141 -12.81 6.58 -5.94
N ASN A 142 -12.06 7.56 -6.40
CA ASN A 142 -10.75 7.31 -6.99
C ASN A 142 -9.77 6.77 -5.94
N MET A 143 -9.54 5.45 -5.96
CA MET A 143 -8.77 4.75 -4.93
C MET A 143 -7.33 5.24 -4.82
N ASN A 144 -6.70 5.60 -5.93
CA ASN A 144 -5.31 6.09 -5.91
C ASN A 144 -5.22 7.45 -5.21
N ALA A 145 -6.17 8.35 -5.46
CA ALA A 145 -6.24 9.64 -4.80
C ALA A 145 -6.65 9.52 -3.31
N LEU A 146 -7.62 8.63 -2.99
CA LEU A 146 -8.00 8.33 -1.61
C LEU A 146 -6.80 7.80 -0.81
N GLN A 147 -6.09 6.83 -1.36
CA GLN A 147 -4.92 6.24 -0.72
C GLN A 147 -3.80 7.27 -0.54
N GLY A 148 -3.48 8.03 -1.59
CA GLY A 148 -2.45 9.08 -1.53
C GLY A 148 -2.75 10.13 -0.48
N LEU A 149 -3.98 10.67 -0.45
CA LEU A 149 -4.39 11.68 0.54
C LEU A 149 -4.47 11.09 1.95
N THR A 150 -4.94 9.86 2.10
CA THR A 150 -5.01 9.17 3.40
C THR A 150 -3.61 9.00 3.99
N VAL A 151 -2.67 8.47 3.22
CA VAL A 151 -1.27 8.29 3.66
C VAL A 151 -0.66 9.64 4.06
N LEU A 152 -0.89 10.67 3.26
CA LEU A 152 -0.38 12.01 3.53
C LEU A 152 -0.97 12.59 4.83
N LEU A 153 -2.28 12.43 5.07
CA LEU A 153 -2.93 12.89 6.30
C LEU A 153 -2.41 12.14 7.54
N VAL A 154 -2.20 10.84 7.44
CA VAL A 154 -1.63 10.03 8.54
C VAL A 154 -0.18 10.44 8.82
N GLN A 155 0.64 10.65 7.79
CA GLN A 155 2.02 11.16 7.94
C GLN A 155 2.08 12.55 8.60
N GLN A 156 1.05 13.37 8.39
CA GLN A 156 0.90 14.67 9.04
C GLN A 156 0.30 14.59 10.46
N GLU A 157 0.23 13.39 11.05
CA GLU A 157 -0.40 13.15 12.36
C GLU A 157 -1.88 13.57 12.43
N ARG A 158 -2.59 13.47 11.31
CA ARG A 158 -4.01 13.82 11.17
C ARG A 158 -4.90 12.62 10.81
N PRO A 159 -4.84 11.50 11.55
CA PRO A 159 -5.59 10.28 11.22
C PRO A 159 -7.10 10.51 11.26
N GLN A 160 -7.59 11.42 12.11
CA GLN A 160 -9.03 11.74 12.19
C GLN A 160 -9.54 12.39 10.90
N ALA A 161 -8.70 13.20 10.23
CA ALA A 161 -9.07 13.77 8.93
C ALA A 161 -9.11 12.68 7.83
N ALA A 162 -8.22 11.70 7.88
CA ALA A 162 -8.24 10.55 6.99
C ALA A 162 -9.49 9.68 7.21
N ILE A 163 -9.85 9.41 8.47
CA ILE A 163 -11.08 8.68 8.84
C ILE A 163 -12.32 9.41 8.29
N GLY A 164 -12.41 10.73 8.53
CA GLY A 164 -13.53 11.54 8.03
C GLY A 164 -13.65 11.49 6.50
N LEU A 165 -12.55 11.65 5.78
CA LEU A 165 -12.52 11.55 4.32
C LEU A 165 -13.09 10.22 3.82
N LEU A 166 -12.64 9.10 4.40
CA LEU A 166 -13.07 7.76 3.98
C LEU A 166 -14.53 7.47 4.35
N GLN A 167 -14.99 7.94 5.51
CA GLN A 167 -16.39 7.83 5.92
C GLN A 167 -17.32 8.65 5.01
N ASP A 168 -16.91 9.87 4.63
CA ASP A 168 -17.70 10.69 3.69
C ASP A 168 -17.73 10.04 2.28
N THR A 169 -16.65 9.40 1.87
CA THR A 169 -16.62 8.62 0.62
C THR A 169 -17.59 7.44 0.67
N LEU A 170 -17.61 6.67 1.77
CA LEU A 170 -18.54 5.56 1.95
C LEU A 170 -19.99 6.04 1.97
N LYS A 171 -20.28 7.15 2.64
CA LYS A 171 -21.62 7.77 2.65
C LYS A 171 -22.06 8.19 1.25
N THR A 172 -21.14 8.67 0.41
CA THR A 172 -21.43 8.98 -1.01
C THR A 172 -21.78 7.70 -1.77
N ALA A 173 -21.09 6.58 -1.53
CA ALA A 173 -21.43 5.28 -2.14
C ALA A 173 -22.86 4.82 -1.76
N ASP A 174 -23.22 4.93 -0.47
CA ASP A 174 -24.55 4.56 0.04
C ASP A 174 -25.64 5.44 -0.57
N GLN A 175 -25.39 6.74 -0.75
CA GLN A 175 -26.32 7.67 -1.39
C GLN A 175 -26.56 7.30 -2.86
N MET A 176 -25.49 7.05 -3.62
CA MET A 176 -25.60 6.62 -5.01
C MET A 176 -26.41 5.32 -5.14
N GLN A 177 -26.19 4.37 -4.24
CA GLN A 177 -26.93 3.10 -4.23
C GLN A 177 -28.40 3.30 -3.87
N SER A 178 -28.72 4.19 -2.92
CA SER A 178 -30.09 4.48 -2.51
C SER A 178 -30.90 5.20 -3.60
N GLU A 179 -30.24 5.96 -4.47
CA GLU A 179 -30.83 6.64 -5.63
C GLU A 179 -31.02 5.71 -6.84
N GLY A 180 -30.74 4.40 -6.68
CA GLY A 180 -30.90 3.39 -7.73
C GLY A 180 -29.74 3.33 -8.72
N GLY A 181 -28.63 4.04 -8.43
CA GLY A 181 -27.37 3.93 -9.13
C GLY A 181 -26.48 2.85 -8.53
N ALA A 182 -25.57 2.28 -9.32
CA ALA A 182 -24.45 1.52 -8.77
C ALA A 182 -23.38 2.53 -8.32
N ALA A 183 -22.78 2.32 -7.15
CA ALA A 183 -21.59 3.07 -6.78
C ALA A 183 -20.55 2.86 -7.88
N SER A 184 -19.97 3.96 -8.39
CA SER A 184 -18.98 3.89 -9.46
C SER A 184 -17.61 3.37 -8.98
N PHE A 185 -17.51 2.93 -7.72
CA PHE A 185 -16.29 2.47 -7.07
C PHE A 185 -16.56 1.36 -6.05
N ASP A 186 -15.51 0.62 -5.71
CA ASP A 186 -15.55 -0.50 -4.77
C ASP A 186 -15.54 0.01 -3.31
N ALA A 187 -16.72 0.05 -2.68
CA ALA A 187 -16.88 0.40 -1.27
C ALA A 187 -16.11 -0.53 -0.32
N SER A 188 -15.89 -1.79 -0.71
CA SER A 188 -15.09 -2.75 0.09
C SER A 188 -13.64 -2.29 0.20
N SER A 189 -13.04 -1.83 -0.89
CA SER A 189 -11.68 -1.29 -0.89
C SER A 189 -11.57 -0.02 -0.04
N VAL A 190 -12.58 0.85 -0.04
CA VAL A 190 -12.61 2.03 0.84
C VAL A 190 -12.72 1.63 2.31
N LYS A 191 -13.55 0.62 2.65
CA LYS A 191 -13.64 0.06 4.02
C LYS A 191 -12.31 -0.54 4.49
N LEU A 192 -11.61 -1.25 3.60
CA LEU A 192 -10.28 -1.79 3.92
C LEU A 192 -9.27 -0.68 4.23
N LEU A 193 -9.28 0.38 3.44
CA LEU A 193 -8.41 1.55 3.70
C LEU A 193 -8.76 2.25 5.01
N LEU A 194 -10.07 2.39 5.32
CA LEU A 194 -10.54 2.94 6.59
C LEU A 194 -10.10 2.07 7.78
N ALA A 195 -10.24 0.74 7.66
CA ALA A 195 -9.78 -0.19 8.67
C ALA A 195 -8.27 -0.09 8.92
N GLN A 196 -7.48 0.06 7.85
CA GLN A 196 -6.04 0.30 7.97
C GLN A 196 -5.72 1.57 8.77
N VAL A 197 -6.42 2.68 8.47
CA VAL A 197 -6.23 3.93 9.24
C VAL A 197 -6.59 3.74 10.71
N HIS A 198 -7.62 2.94 11.03
CA HIS A 198 -7.96 2.61 12.41
C HIS A 198 -6.85 1.80 13.11
N VAL A 199 -6.21 0.85 12.42
CA VAL A 199 -5.04 0.13 12.96
C VAL A 199 -3.91 1.11 13.28
N GLU A 200 -3.55 1.98 12.32
CA GLU A 200 -2.50 2.98 12.50
C GLU A 200 -2.82 3.99 13.61
N ASN A 201 -4.09 4.33 13.77
CA ASN A 201 -4.61 5.19 14.85
C ASN A 201 -4.80 4.44 16.20
N ASN A 202 -4.23 3.24 16.34
CA ASN A 202 -4.29 2.42 17.55
C ASN A 202 -5.73 2.07 18.00
N SER A 203 -6.61 1.83 17.05
CA SER A 203 -8.03 1.47 17.24
C SER A 203 -8.35 0.16 16.52
N PRO A 204 -7.66 -0.95 16.86
CA PRO A 204 -7.77 -2.21 16.13
C PRO A 204 -9.17 -2.84 16.21
N ASP A 205 -9.92 -2.62 17.28
CA ASP A 205 -11.28 -3.14 17.41
C ASP A 205 -12.22 -2.57 16.34
N GLN A 206 -12.03 -1.28 15.99
CA GLN A 206 -12.79 -0.63 14.91
C GLN A 206 -12.37 -1.18 13.54
N ALA A 207 -11.11 -1.49 13.36
CA ALA A 207 -10.62 -2.14 12.14
C ALA A 207 -11.20 -3.55 11.98
N ILE A 208 -11.20 -4.35 13.06
CA ILE A 208 -11.77 -5.70 13.07
C ILE A 208 -13.25 -5.66 12.71
N ALA A 209 -14.03 -4.74 13.27
CA ALA A 209 -15.44 -4.58 12.93
C ALA A 209 -15.65 -4.29 11.43
N LEU A 210 -14.85 -3.41 10.84
CA LEU A 210 -14.89 -3.11 9.40
C LEU A 210 -14.50 -4.31 8.54
N TYR A 211 -13.51 -5.10 8.98
CA TYR A 211 -13.16 -6.35 8.28
C TYR A 211 -14.30 -7.34 8.33
N ASP A 212 -14.97 -7.51 9.48
CA ASP A 212 -16.12 -8.41 9.62
C ASP A 212 -17.30 -7.99 8.71
N GLU A 213 -17.59 -6.70 8.63
CA GLU A 213 -18.58 -6.18 7.69
C GLU A 213 -18.21 -6.46 6.23
N THR A 214 -16.92 -6.29 5.91
CA THR A 214 -16.45 -6.49 4.53
C THR A 214 -16.45 -7.98 4.15
N ILE A 215 -16.05 -8.88 5.06
CA ILE A 215 -16.14 -10.33 4.88
C ILE A 215 -17.59 -10.78 4.67
N ALA A 216 -18.53 -10.22 5.44
CA ALA A 216 -19.95 -10.54 5.29
C ALA A 216 -20.51 -10.07 3.95
N ALA A 217 -20.07 -8.91 3.46
CA ALA A 217 -20.52 -8.34 2.18
C ALA A 217 -19.86 -9.02 0.96
N ALA A 218 -18.61 -9.47 1.09
CA ALA A 218 -17.83 -10.08 0.01
C ALA A 218 -17.06 -11.32 0.52
N PRO A 219 -17.74 -12.45 0.75
CA PRO A 219 -17.13 -13.62 1.40
C PRO A 219 -16.04 -14.31 0.56
N GLU A 220 -15.94 -14.01 -0.73
CA GLU A 220 -14.91 -14.51 -1.63
C GLU A 220 -13.65 -13.62 -1.66
N ASP A 221 -13.69 -12.45 -1.02
CA ASP A 221 -12.53 -11.56 -0.94
C ASP A 221 -11.59 -11.98 0.19
N PHE A 222 -10.39 -12.44 -0.17
CA PHE A 222 -9.39 -12.85 0.81
C PHE A 222 -8.77 -11.67 1.59
N ARG A 223 -8.81 -10.45 1.03
CA ARG A 223 -8.12 -9.27 1.58
C ARG A 223 -8.58 -8.91 3.00
N PRO A 224 -9.88 -8.77 3.30
CA PRO A 224 -10.32 -8.49 4.67
C PRO A 224 -10.06 -9.64 5.64
N VAL A 225 -10.12 -10.90 5.18
CA VAL A 225 -9.81 -12.08 6.00
C VAL A 225 -8.34 -12.07 6.42
N LEU A 226 -7.44 -11.82 5.46
CA LEU A 226 -6.01 -11.71 5.71
C LEU A 226 -5.68 -10.52 6.62
N ALA A 227 -6.27 -9.34 6.35
CA ALA A 227 -6.04 -8.15 7.14
C ALA A 227 -6.49 -8.35 8.61
N LYS A 228 -7.65 -8.98 8.84
CA LYS A 228 -8.13 -9.34 10.18
C LYS A 228 -7.16 -10.31 10.88
N ALA A 229 -6.68 -11.34 10.17
CA ALA A 229 -5.72 -12.29 10.73
C ALA A 229 -4.44 -11.58 11.21
N LEU A 230 -3.89 -10.66 10.40
CA LEU A 230 -2.69 -9.92 10.76
C LEU A 230 -2.89 -9.00 11.97
N VAL A 231 -4.03 -8.33 12.09
CA VAL A 231 -4.34 -7.48 13.25
C VAL A 231 -4.49 -8.30 14.51
N LEU A 232 -5.19 -9.44 14.47
CA LEU A 232 -5.34 -10.35 15.61
C LEU A 232 -3.98 -10.94 16.04
N GLN A 233 -3.14 -11.30 15.08
CA GLN A 233 -1.78 -11.77 15.35
C GLN A 233 -0.94 -10.70 16.06
N GLU A 234 -1.06 -9.44 15.66
CA GLU A 234 -0.38 -8.32 16.33
C GLU A 234 -0.91 -8.08 17.75
N GLN A 235 -2.20 -8.29 17.99
CA GLN A 235 -2.81 -8.23 19.31
C GLN A 235 -2.41 -9.40 20.20
N GLY A 236 -1.79 -10.45 19.64
CA GLY A 236 -1.40 -11.67 20.37
C GLY A 236 -2.48 -12.76 20.39
N ASP A 237 -3.62 -12.54 19.75
CA ASP A 237 -4.62 -13.59 19.53
C ASP A 237 -4.21 -14.49 18.36
N THR A 238 -3.15 -15.27 18.61
CA THR A 238 -2.54 -16.12 17.60
C THR A 238 -3.43 -17.29 17.18
N GLU A 239 -4.30 -17.77 18.08
CA GLU A 239 -5.22 -18.87 17.79
C GLU A 239 -6.27 -18.45 16.76
N THR A 240 -6.96 -17.34 17.00
CA THR A 240 -7.95 -16.82 16.07
C THR A 240 -7.31 -16.35 14.74
N ALA A 241 -6.12 -15.74 14.82
CA ALA A 241 -5.37 -15.33 13.63
C ALA A 241 -5.03 -16.53 12.75
N GLN A 242 -4.53 -17.63 13.35
CA GLN A 242 -4.17 -18.85 12.63
C GLN A 242 -5.38 -19.50 11.94
N ALA A 243 -6.54 -19.46 12.58
CA ALA A 243 -7.79 -19.96 11.98
C ALA A 243 -8.20 -19.17 10.73
N LEU A 244 -7.85 -17.89 10.64
CA LEU A 244 -8.16 -17.01 9.51
C LEU A 244 -7.15 -17.11 8.37
N PHE A 245 -5.88 -17.45 8.61
CA PHE A 245 -4.89 -17.61 7.52
C PHE A 245 -5.25 -18.73 6.55
N THR A 246 -5.88 -19.81 7.03
CA THR A 246 -6.33 -20.93 6.17
C THR A 246 -7.35 -20.51 5.11
N PRO A 247 -8.51 -19.89 5.48
CA PRO A 247 -9.45 -19.38 4.48
C PRO A 247 -8.84 -18.27 3.62
N ALA A 248 -8.02 -17.36 4.17
CA ALA A 248 -7.35 -16.34 3.41
C ALA A 248 -6.47 -16.94 2.28
N THR A 249 -5.68 -17.98 2.60
CA THR A 249 -4.84 -18.69 1.62
C THR A 249 -5.69 -19.43 0.57
N THR A 250 -6.83 -19.99 0.98
CA THR A 250 -7.72 -20.73 0.07
C THR A 250 -8.33 -19.80 -0.97
N LEU A 251 -8.83 -18.65 -0.54
CA LEU A 251 -9.47 -17.63 -1.37
C LEU A 251 -8.47 -16.85 -2.24
N ALA A 252 -7.23 -16.73 -1.78
CA ALA A 252 -6.23 -15.92 -2.46
C ALA A 252 -5.84 -16.48 -3.85
N PRO A 253 -5.56 -15.60 -4.84
CA PRO A 253 -4.92 -15.99 -6.09
C PRO A 253 -3.58 -16.70 -5.85
N ALA A 254 -3.20 -17.60 -6.75
CA ALA A 254 -2.03 -18.48 -6.61
C ALA A 254 -0.74 -17.71 -6.27
N GLN A 255 -0.56 -16.54 -6.86
CA GLN A 255 0.62 -15.69 -6.66
C GLN A 255 0.81 -15.17 -5.21
N PHE A 256 -0.25 -15.15 -4.41
CA PHE A 256 -0.20 -14.65 -3.02
C PHE A 256 -0.14 -15.76 -1.98
N LYS A 257 -0.43 -17.01 -2.34
CA LYS A 257 -0.57 -18.13 -1.38
C LYS A 257 0.69 -18.39 -0.58
N ASP A 258 1.85 -18.38 -1.23
CA ASP A 258 3.13 -18.61 -0.56
C ASP A 258 3.46 -17.48 0.42
N GLN A 259 3.17 -16.23 0.05
CA GLN A 259 3.39 -15.07 0.90
C GLN A 259 2.48 -15.11 2.14
N ILE A 260 1.19 -15.44 1.98
CA ILE A 260 0.25 -15.59 3.09
C ILE A 260 0.71 -16.72 4.03
N GLY A 261 1.18 -17.84 3.47
CA GLY A 261 1.75 -18.94 4.27
C GLY A 261 2.97 -18.52 5.09
N GLN A 262 3.84 -17.69 4.55
CA GLN A 262 4.98 -17.12 5.29
C GLN A 262 4.52 -16.21 6.42
N MET A 263 3.53 -15.34 6.20
CA MET A 263 2.96 -14.45 7.23
C MET A 263 2.35 -15.27 8.38
N ALA A 264 1.61 -16.35 8.06
CA ALA A 264 1.04 -17.26 9.05
C ALA A 264 2.12 -17.91 9.92
N SER A 265 3.27 -18.29 9.34
CA SER A 265 4.38 -18.94 10.04
C SER A 265 5.14 -17.98 10.96
N GLN A 266 5.22 -16.71 10.65
CA GLN A 266 5.92 -15.71 11.47
C GLN A 266 5.26 -15.50 12.84
N GLY A 267 3.96 -15.67 12.94
CA GLY A 267 3.23 -15.59 14.21
C GLY A 267 3.49 -16.78 15.16
N GLN A 268 3.97 -17.91 14.64
CA GLN A 268 4.24 -19.10 15.43
C GLN A 268 5.62 -19.08 16.09
N THR A 269 6.51 -18.19 15.69
CA THR A 269 7.89 -18.10 16.21
C THR A 269 8.06 -17.09 17.35
N ALA A 270 6.99 -16.52 17.89
CA ALA A 270 7.06 -15.75 19.13
C ALA A 270 7.52 -16.70 20.24
N PRO A 271 8.61 -16.42 21.00
CA PRO A 271 9.11 -17.31 22.04
C PRO A 271 8.00 -17.47 23.07
N GLU A 272 7.53 -18.71 23.27
CA GLU A 272 6.85 -19.09 24.50
C GLU A 272 7.71 -18.59 25.64
N ALA A 273 7.16 -17.64 26.41
CA ALA A 273 7.83 -17.20 27.65
C ALA A 273 8.12 -18.45 28.45
N SER A 274 9.41 -18.79 28.54
CA SER A 274 9.94 -19.90 29.29
C SER A 274 9.25 -19.89 30.63
N GLY A 275 8.32 -20.81 30.82
CA GLY A 275 7.79 -21.13 32.15
C GLY A 275 8.99 -21.48 33.02
N SER A 276 9.41 -20.54 33.85
CA SER A 276 10.33 -20.81 34.95
C SER A 276 9.68 -21.86 35.84
N THR A 277 9.99 -23.12 35.59
CA THR A 277 9.88 -24.15 36.63
C THR A 277 10.78 -23.69 37.76
N VAL A 278 10.17 -23.08 38.75
CA VAL A 278 10.81 -22.84 40.04
C VAL A 278 11.02 -24.24 40.64
N GLU A 279 12.25 -24.73 40.52
CA GLU A 279 12.73 -25.88 41.24
C GLU A 279 12.64 -25.57 42.75
N PRO A 280 11.93 -26.39 43.57
CA PRO A 280 11.84 -26.11 45.00
C PRO A 280 13.23 -26.26 45.62
N ALA A 281 13.69 -25.20 46.28
CA ALA A 281 14.95 -25.19 47.02
C ALA A 281 15.04 -26.37 48.01
N PRO A 282 16.21 -27.04 48.14
CA PRO A 282 16.41 -28.11 49.10
C PRO A 282 16.26 -27.61 50.54
N ALA A 283 15.48 -28.35 51.33
CA ALA A 283 15.20 -28.09 52.72
C ALA A 283 16.50 -28.00 53.56
N ALA A 284 16.62 -26.94 54.36
CA ALA A 284 17.71 -26.76 55.32
C ALA A 284 17.68 -27.82 56.38
N PRO A 285 18.85 -28.37 56.85
CA PRO A 285 18.91 -29.37 57.93
C PRO A 285 18.54 -28.77 59.28
N ALA A 286 17.78 -29.55 60.07
CA ALA A 286 17.29 -29.15 61.35
C ALA A 286 18.46 -28.94 62.35
N PRO A 287 18.31 -28.06 63.35
CA PRO A 287 19.36 -27.81 64.36
C PRO A 287 19.45 -28.98 65.35
N THR A 288 20.67 -29.54 65.53
CA THR A 288 20.98 -30.51 66.54
C THR A 288 20.94 -29.85 67.90
N LYS A 289 20.09 -30.38 68.79
CA LYS A 289 20.05 -30.02 70.22
C LYS A 289 21.32 -30.58 70.92
N SER A 290 22.13 -29.69 71.46
CA SER A 290 23.10 -30.02 72.48
C SER A 290 22.45 -29.95 73.88
N THR A 291 22.50 -30.99 74.64
CA THR A 291 22.15 -31.06 76.05
C THR A 291 23.35 -31.56 76.83
N PRO A 292 23.40 -31.30 78.13
CA PRO A 292 24.37 -30.48 78.91
C PRO A 292 25.62 -31.21 79.26
#